data_0584c0e76f8aed8b0f006792bc83a8de
#
_entry.id   0584c0e76f8aed8b0f006792bc83a8de
#
_cell.length_a   1.000
_cell.length_b   1.000
_cell.length_c   1.000
_cell.angle_alpha   90.00
_cell.angle_beta   90.00
_cell.angle_gamma   90.00
#
_symmetry.space_group_name_H-M   'P 1'
#
loop_
_entity.id
_entity.type
_entity.pdbx_description
1 polymer ?
#
loop_
_entity_poly.entity_id
_entity_poly.type
_entity_poly.pdbx_seq_one_letter_code
_entity_poly.pdbx_strand_id
1 'polypeptide(L)'
;MSAPLLRLARRLPLMAASLALAAGFWLFVAVREKVEVGLLVPLDFEHTPSRLVIDNPPLEAYVRLRGPRETVESIDPQQLRVRVDVSAARAETNYIQTLAAPMVVVPRGVTVVGISPPAVNLRFVARARVEEEVGR
;
A
#
# COMPACT_ATOMS: atom_id res chain seq x y z
N MET A 1 4.40 -54.35 37.99
CA MET A 1 3.34 -53.65 37.26
C MET A 1 3.57 -52.15 37.05
N SER A 2 4.62 -51.59 37.60
CA SER A 2 4.80 -50.13 37.63
C SER A 2 5.82 -49.55 36.64
N ALA A 3 6.59 -50.38 35.94
CA ALA A 3 7.66 -49.95 35.07
C ALA A 3 7.23 -49.12 33.82
N PRO A 4 6.12 -49.41 33.13
CA PRO A 4 5.71 -48.62 31.98
C PRO A 4 5.13 -47.28 32.37
N LEU A 5 4.43 -47.19 33.51
CA LEU A 5 3.86 -45.94 34.01
C LEU A 5 4.94 -44.93 34.49
N LEU A 6 5.99 -45.46 35.15
CA LEU A 6 7.13 -44.67 35.57
C LEU A 6 7.93 -44.10 34.37
N ARG A 7 8.06 -44.87 33.31
CA ARG A 7 8.70 -44.41 32.07
C ARG A 7 7.87 -43.36 31.36
N LEU A 8 6.56 -43.51 31.39
CA LEU A 8 5.63 -42.51 30.83
C LEU A 8 5.64 -41.21 31.64
N ALA A 9 5.60 -41.33 32.99
CA ALA A 9 5.67 -40.17 33.88
C ALA A 9 6.99 -39.39 33.73
N ARG A 10 8.09 -40.07 33.44
CA ARG A 10 9.40 -39.46 33.22
C ARG A 10 9.47 -38.72 31.86
N ARG A 11 8.61 -39.06 30.89
CA ARG A 11 8.52 -38.42 29.59
C ARG A 11 7.51 -37.28 29.55
N LEU A 12 6.61 -37.20 30.52
CA LEU A 12 5.61 -36.15 30.64
C LEU A 12 6.21 -34.73 30.58
N PRO A 13 7.27 -34.37 31.30
CA PRO A 13 7.84 -33.03 31.22
C PRO A 13 8.45 -32.74 29.86
N LEU A 14 9.02 -33.71 29.19
CA LEU A 14 9.54 -33.58 27.83
C LEU A 14 8.42 -33.35 26.81
N MET A 15 7.31 -34.07 26.94
CA MET A 15 6.14 -33.91 26.09
C MET A 15 5.46 -32.56 26.34
N ALA A 16 5.38 -32.12 27.58
CA ALA A 16 4.85 -30.81 27.93
C ALA A 16 5.73 -29.68 27.37
N ALA A 17 7.05 -29.79 27.46
CA ALA A 17 7.99 -28.87 26.90
C ALA A 17 7.88 -28.78 25.36
N SER A 18 7.75 -29.93 24.69
CA SER A 18 7.57 -29.99 23.23
C SER A 18 6.28 -29.33 22.80
N LEU A 19 5.19 -29.57 23.53
CA LEU A 19 3.88 -28.98 23.27
C LEU A 19 3.90 -27.48 23.48
N ALA A 20 4.55 -27.02 24.55
CA ALA A 20 4.71 -25.57 24.82
C ALA A 20 5.52 -24.88 23.73
N LEU A 21 6.62 -25.48 23.26
CA LEU A 21 7.42 -24.99 22.16
C LEU A 21 6.61 -24.94 20.86
N ALA A 22 5.88 -25.99 20.55
CA ALA A 22 5.04 -26.07 19.36
C ALA A 22 3.93 -25.00 19.38
N ALA A 23 3.27 -24.85 20.53
CA ALA A 23 2.23 -23.82 20.71
C ALA A 23 2.80 -22.40 20.62
N GLY A 24 3.96 -22.17 21.22
CA GLY A 24 4.67 -20.89 21.13
C GLY A 24 5.07 -20.54 19.71
N PHE A 25 5.59 -21.53 18.97
CA PHE A 25 5.97 -21.35 17.57
C PHE A 25 4.74 -21.12 16.67
N TRP A 26 3.67 -21.88 16.92
CA TRP A 26 2.40 -21.69 16.21
C TRP A 26 1.83 -20.30 16.44
N LEU A 27 1.81 -19.83 17.70
CA LEU A 27 1.34 -18.50 18.06
C LEU A 27 2.19 -17.41 17.39
N PHE A 28 3.50 -17.59 17.36
CA PHE A 28 4.44 -16.67 16.73
C PHE A 28 4.18 -16.54 15.22
N VAL A 29 3.84 -17.65 14.55
CA VAL A 29 3.50 -17.65 13.12
C VAL A 29 2.10 -17.10 12.89
N ALA A 30 1.13 -17.47 13.71
CA ALA A 30 -0.26 -17.06 13.57
C ALA A 30 -0.46 -15.54 13.75
N VAL A 31 0.30 -14.92 14.65
CA VAL A 31 0.25 -13.44 14.86
C VAL A 31 0.78 -12.66 13.67
N ARG A 32 1.51 -13.32 12.76
CA ARG A 32 2.07 -12.68 11.56
C ARG A 32 1.21 -12.84 10.32
N GLU A 33 -0.04 -13.14 10.47
CA GLU A 33 -0.96 -13.22 9.34
C GLU A 33 -1.02 -11.87 8.61
N LYS A 34 -0.44 -11.83 7.44
CA LYS A 34 -0.48 -10.66 6.55
C LYS A 34 -1.68 -10.81 5.62
N VAL A 35 -2.48 -9.80 5.57
CA VAL A 35 -3.58 -9.71 4.63
C VAL A 35 -3.27 -8.71 3.52
N GLU A 36 -3.91 -8.92 2.40
CA GLU A 36 -3.80 -8.06 1.23
C GLU A 36 -5.15 -7.42 0.96
N VAL A 37 -5.16 -6.11 0.81
CA VAL A 37 -6.37 -5.34 0.47
C VAL A 37 -6.09 -4.40 -0.68
N GLY A 38 -7.10 -4.16 -1.50
CA GLY A 38 -7.07 -3.14 -2.54
C GLY A 38 -7.91 -1.94 -2.14
N LEU A 39 -7.35 -0.75 -2.31
CA LEU A 39 -8.00 0.52 -1.99
C LEU A 39 -7.87 1.49 -3.17
N LEU A 40 -8.90 2.29 -3.37
CA LEU A 40 -8.81 3.47 -4.23
C LEU A 40 -8.17 4.61 -3.45
N VAL A 41 -7.04 5.08 -3.93
CA VAL A 41 -6.24 6.12 -3.28
C VAL A 41 -6.19 7.34 -4.19
N PRO A 42 -6.49 8.54 -3.68
CA PRO A 42 -6.42 9.74 -4.49
C PRO A 42 -4.98 10.06 -4.92
N LEU A 43 -4.86 10.54 -6.14
CA LEU A 43 -3.61 11.04 -6.71
C LEU A 43 -3.42 12.51 -6.31
N ASP A 44 -2.23 12.83 -5.83
CA ASP A 44 -1.84 14.18 -5.47
C ASP A 44 -0.67 14.62 -6.36
N PHE A 45 -0.91 15.61 -7.21
CA PHE A 45 0.08 16.14 -8.13
C PHE A 45 0.84 17.28 -7.48
N GLU A 46 2.11 17.02 -7.18
CA GLU A 46 3.01 17.99 -6.54
C GLU A 46 3.85 18.73 -7.57
N HIS A 47 4.21 19.97 -7.25
CA HIS A 47 5.09 20.80 -8.06
C HIS A 47 4.57 21.07 -9.49
N THR A 48 3.26 21.16 -9.64
CA THR A 48 2.68 21.57 -10.92
C THR A 48 3.16 22.98 -11.29
N PRO A 49 3.78 23.17 -12.46
CA PRO A 49 4.19 24.48 -12.89
C PRO A 49 3.00 25.46 -12.96
N SER A 50 3.16 26.66 -12.41
CA SER A 50 2.06 27.63 -12.27
C SER A 50 1.40 28.04 -13.59
N ARG A 51 2.12 27.85 -14.70
CA ARG A 51 1.65 28.17 -16.05
C ARG A 51 0.87 27.04 -16.71
N LEU A 52 0.83 25.87 -16.07
CA LEU A 52 0.22 24.68 -16.62
C LEU A 52 -0.97 24.22 -15.79
N VAL A 53 -1.92 23.62 -16.46
CA VAL A 53 -3.06 22.95 -15.86
C VAL A 53 -3.12 21.53 -16.44
N ILE A 54 -3.45 20.55 -15.62
CA ILE A 54 -3.63 19.18 -16.08
C ILE A 54 -5.03 19.07 -16.70
N ASP A 55 -5.07 18.67 -17.94
CA ASP A 55 -6.32 18.41 -18.64
C ASP A 55 -6.87 17.05 -18.25
N ASN A 56 -8.06 17.04 -17.64
CA ASN A 56 -8.75 15.82 -17.20
C ASN A 56 -7.85 14.84 -16.41
N PRO A 57 -7.32 15.25 -15.24
CA PRO A 57 -6.42 14.39 -14.47
C PRO A 57 -7.14 13.17 -13.93
N PRO A 58 -6.49 11.99 -13.90
CA PRO A 58 -7.00 10.87 -13.14
C PRO A 58 -7.03 11.23 -11.66
N LEU A 59 -8.13 10.93 -10.99
CA LEU A 59 -8.34 11.34 -9.60
C LEU A 59 -7.85 10.29 -8.60
N GLU A 60 -7.90 9.03 -8.98
CA GLU A 60 -7.63 7.91 -8.09
C GLU A 60 -6.85 6.80 -8.80
N ALA A 61 -6.09 6.06 -8.02
CA ALA A 61 -5.45 4.82 -8.45
C ALA A 61 -5.82 3.69 -7.50
N TYR A 62 -5.95 2.48 -8.04
CA TYR A 62 -6.17 1.29 -7.25
C TYR A 62 -4.84 0.77 -6.73
N VAL A 63 -4.68 0.78 -5.42
CA VAL A 63 -3.44 0.38 -4.74
C VAL A 63 -3.70 -0.87 -3.93
N ARG A 64 -2.88 -1.90 -4.13
CA ARG A 64 -2.89 -3.12 -3.33
C ARG A 64 -1.86 -3.02 -2.23
N LEU A 65 -2.31 -3.15 -1.00
CA LEU A 65 -1.51 -3.09 0.21
C LEU A 65 -1.46 -4.44 0.89
N ARG A 66 -0.33 -4.74 1.49
CA ARG A 66 -0.11 -5.95 2.27
C ARG A 66 0.48 -5.62 3.62
N GLY A 67 -0.09 -6.17 4.68
CA GLY A 67 0.39 -5.94 6.03
C GLY A 67 -0.39 -6.72 7.08
N PRO A 68 -0.08 -6.51 8.37
CA PRO A 68 -0.84 -7.09 9.46
C PRO A 68 -2.31 -6.70 9.36
N ARG A 69 -3.21 -7.63 9.59
CA ARG A 69 -4.67 -7.42 9.47
C ARG A 69 -5.14 -6.16 10.21
N GLU A 70 -4.77 -6.03 11.46
CA GLU A 70 -5.17 -4.89 12.30
C GLU A 70 -4.73 -3.54 11.73
N THR A 71 -3.49 -3.48 11.23
CA THR A 71 -2.94 -2.27 10.63
C THR A 71 -3.65 -1.93 9.32
N VAL A 72 -3.87 -2.93 8.48
CA VAL A 72 -4.49 -2.73 7.16
C VAL A 72 -5.97 -2.36 7.29
N GLU A 73 -6.70 -2.98 8.21
CA GLU A 73 -8.12 -2.67 8.48
C GLU A 73 -8.33 -1.28 9.10
N SER A 74 -7.33 -0.75 9.78
CA SER A 74 -7.36 0.60 10.37
C SER A 74 -7.00 1.72 9.41
N ILE A 75 -6.57 1.40 8.18
CA ILE A 75 -6.19 2.40 7.19
C ILE A 75 -7.42 3.10 6.64
N ASP A 76 -7.43 4.42 6.76
CA ASP A 76 -8.40 5.26 6.08
C ASP A 76 -7.90 5.58 4.66
N PRO A 77 -8.61 5.15 3.61
CA PRO A 77 -8.22 5.41 2.24
C PRO A 77 -8.06 6.91 1.91
N GLN A 78 -8.80 7.75 2.61
CA GLN A 78 -8.74 9.20 2.41
C GLN A 78 -7.48 9.85 2.98
N GLN A 79 -6.80 9.18 3.90
CA GLN A 79 -5.53 9.62 4.45
C GLN A 79 -4.32 9.18 3.62
N LEU A 80 -4.51 8.19 2.77
CA LEU A 80 -3.50 7.77 1.81
C LEU A 80 -3.44 8.75 0.63
N ARG A 81 -2.25 8.94 0.10
CA ARG A 81 -2.00 9.77 -1.09
C ARG A 81 -0.96 9.09 -1.96
N VAL A 82 -1.19 9.10 -3.25
CA VAL A 82 -0.15 8.81 -4.24
C VAL A 82 0.44 10.13 -4.68
N ARG A 83 1.67 10.41 -4.28
CA ARG A 83 2.36 11.66 -4.64
C ARG A 83 3.01 11.52 -6.00
N VAL A 84 2.59 12.37 -6.90
CA VAL A 84 3.10 12.42 -8.27
C VAL A 84 3.78 13.76 -8.49
N ASP A 85 5.09 13.75 -8.67
CA ASP A 85 5.87 14.95 -8.98
C ASP A 85 5.81 15.21 -10.49
N VAL A 86 5.25 16.34 -10.85
CA VAL A 86 5.08 16.78 -12.24
C VAL A 86 5.90 18.03 -12.57
N SER A 87 6.94 18.30 -11.81
CA SER A 87 7.82 19.47 -12.01
C SER A 87 8.48 19.52 -13.39
N ALA A 88 8.73 18.35 -14.00
CA ALA A 88 9.32 18.23 -15.33
C ALA A 88 8.32 18.34 -16.49
N ALA A 89 7.03 18.52 -16.20
CA ALA A 89 5.99 18.62 -17.21
C ALA A 89 6.12 19.86 -18.09
N ARG A 90 5.76 19.71 -19.36
CA ARG A 90 5.75 20.80 -20.36
C ARG A 90 4.39 20.93 -21.01
N ALA A 91 4.04 22.13 -21.43
CA ALA A 91 2.79 22.40 -22.12
C ALA A 91 2.68 21.62 -23.43
N GLU A 92 1.47 21.19 -23.72
CA GLU A 92 1.08 20.51 -24.97
C GLU A 92 1.84 19.18 -25.27
N THR A 93 2.45 18.63 -24.23
CA THR A 93 3.16 17.35 -24.31
C THR A 93 2.45 16.30 -23.45
N ASN A 94 2.31 15.12 -23.98
CA ASN A 94 1.87 13.97 -23.18
C ASN A 94 3.00 13.57 -22.22
N TYR A 95 2.70 13.65 -20.95
CA TYR A 95 3.61 13.26 -19.88
C TYR A 95 3.15 11.92 -19.30
N ILE A 96 3.95 10.89 -19.51
CA ILE A 96 3.67 9.56 -18.97
C ILE A 96 4.42 9.41 -17.65
N GLN A 97 3.66 9.30 -16.57
CA GLN A 97 4.20 9.06 -15.23
C GLN A 97 3.95 7.62 -14.82
N THR A 98 5.02 6.90 -14.57
CA THR A 98 4.96 5.56 -13.98
C THR A 98 4.67 5.68 -12.49
N LEU A 99 3.66 4.96 -12.01
CA LEU A 99 3.33 4.89 -10.60
C LEU A 99 4.15 3.79 -9.93
N ALA A 100 4.85 4.13 -8.89
CA ALA A 100 5.72 3.22 -8.16
C ALA A 100 5.38 3.19 -6.66
N ALA A 101 5.67 2.08 -6.00
CA ALA A 101 5.41 1.88 -4.59
C ALA A 101 5.91 3.02 -3.67
N PRO A 102 7.10 3.61 -3.87
CA PRO A 102 7.57 4.71 -3.03
C PRO A 102 6.74 6.00 -3.11
N MET A 103 5.90 6.14 -4.13
CA MET A 103 5.01 7.30 -4.29
C MET A 103 3.80 7.24 -3.35
N VAL A 104 3.50 6.07 -2.80
CA VAL A 104 2.39 5.89 -1.87
C VAL A 104 2.89 6.04 -0.44
N VAL A 105 2.32 6.97 0.30
CA VAL A 105 2.63 7.14 1.73
C VAL A 105 1.79 6.16 2.52
N VAL A 106 2.42 5.14 3.09
CA VAL A 106 1.78 4.08 3.86
C VAL A 106 2.29 4.04 5.30
N PRO A 107 1.47 3.56 6.26
CA PRO A 107 1.92 3.35 7.62
C PRO A 107 3.04 2.30 7.71
N ARG A 108 3.76 2.31 8.83
CA ARG A 108 4.79 1.31 9.11
C ARG A 108 4.19 -0.09 9.14
N GLY A 109 4.91 -1.05 8.57
CA GLY A 109 4.49 -2.44 8.50
C GLY A 109 3.60 -2.78 7.31
N VAL A 110 3.16 -1.79 6.53
CA VAL A 110 2.38 -1.97 5.30
C VAL A 110 3.28 -1.82 4.09
N THR A 111 3.11 -2.72 3.13
CA THR A 111 3.85 -2.73 1.87
C THR A 111 2.91 -2.58 0.70
N VAL A 112 3.27 -1.78 -0.28
CA VAL A 112 2.56 -1.67 -1.55
C VAL A 112 2.95 -2.84 -2.45
N VAL A 113 1.98 -3.66 -2.82
CA VAL A 113 2.20 -4.85 -3.66
C VAL A 113 1.99 -4.52 -5.14
N GLY A 114 1.10 -3.61 -5.44
CA GLY A 114 0.80 -3.22 -6.81
C GLY A 114 -0.02 -1.94 -6.90
N ILE A 115 0.09 -1.27 -8.02
CA ILE A 115 -0.66 -0.06 -8.35
C ILE A 115 -1.27 -0.25 -9.75
N SER A 116 -2.53 0.08 -9.90
CA SER A 116 -3.23 0.02 -11.18
C SER A 116 -3.99 1.35 -11.42
N PRO A 117 -3.81 1.97 -12.56
CA PRO A 117 -2.90 1.61 -13.66
C PRO A 117 -1.42 1.78 -13.28
N PRO A 118 -0.50 1.05 -13.92
CA PRO A 118 0.94 1.18 -13.61
C PRO A 118 1.55 2.49 -14.06
N ALA A 119 0.89 3.18 -14.98
CA ALA A 119 1.29 4.50 -15.47
C ALA A 119 0.07 5.33 -15.80
N VAL A 120 0.17 6.62 -15.60
CA VAL A 120 -0.85 7.59 -15.98
C VAL A 120 -0.32 8.49 -17.08
N ASN A 121 -1.18 8.76 -18.07
CA ASN A 121 -0.87 9.70 -19.12
C ASN A 121 -1.51 11.05 -18.76
N LEU A 122 -0.68 12.04 -18.55
CA LEU A 122 -1.09 13.39 -18.17
C LEU A 122 -0.90 14.33 -19.35
N ARG A 123 -1.93 15.06 -19.69
CA ARG A 123 -1.85 16.14 -20.65
C ARG A 123 -1.83 17.49 -19.94
N PHE A 124 -0.81 18.26 -20.20
CA PHE A 124 -0.69 19.61 -19.67
C PHE A 124 -1.03 20.63 -20.73
N VAL A 125 -1.89 21.56 -20.36
CA VAL A 125 -2.27 22.70 -21.20
C VAL A 125 -1.86 24.00 -20.54
N ALA A 126 -1.57 25.02 -21.35
CA ALA A 126 -1.25 26.33 -20.80
C ALA A 126 -2.47 26.94 -20.13
N ARG A 127 -2.30 27.45 -18.92
CA ARG A 127 -3.38 28.08 -18.13
C ARG A 127 -4.11 29.16 -18.89
N ALA A 128 -3.39 29.99 -19.64
CA ALA A 128 -3.97 31.06 -20.46
C ALA A 128 -5.00 30.55 -21.48
N ARG A 129 -4.80 29.36 -22.02
CA ARG A 129 -5.73 28.74 -22.99
C ARG A 129 -7.04 28.29 -22.33
N VAL A 130 -6.96 27.77 -21.11
CA VAL A 130 -8.17 27.35 -20.36
C VAL A 130 -9.01 28.57 -19.97
N GLU A 131 -8.37 29.65 -19.55
CA GLU A 131 -9.07 30.90 -19.20
C GLU A 131 -9.76 31.52 -20.41
N GLU A 132 -9.16 31.44 -21.60
CA GLU A 132 -9.74 31.92 -22.85
C GLU A 132 -10.96 31.06 -23.25
N GLU A 133 -10.91 29.74 -23.07
CA GLU A 133 -12.00 28.85 -23.40
C GLU A 133 -13.19 29.00 -22.44
N VAL A 134 -12.94 29.21 -21.16
CA VAL A 134 -13.97 29.43 -20.13
C VAL A 134 -14.57 30.83 -20.21
N GLY A 135 -13.83 31.83 -20.70
CA GLY A 135 -14.29 33.22 -20.87
C GLY A 135 -15.21 33.45 -22.06
N ARG A 136 -15.50 32.43 -22.84
CA ARG A 136 -16.47 32.46 -23.95
C ARG A 136 -17.76 31.78 -23.52
#